data_8055ea7a5cd059c5896004ed5e8717b4
#
_entry.id   8055ea7a5cd059c5896004ed5e8717b4
#
_cell.length_a   1.000
_cell.length_b   1.000
_cell.length_c   1.000
_cell.angle_alpha   90.00
_cell.angle_beta   90.00
_cell.angle_gamma   90.00
#
_symmetry.space_group_name_H-M   'P 1'
#
loop_
_entity.id
_entity.type
_entity.pdbx_description
1 polymer ?
#
loop_
_entity_poly.entity_id
_entity_poly.type
_entity_poly.pdbx_seq_one_letter_code
_entity_poly.pdbx_strand_id
1 'polypeptide(L)'
;MFEPVTKLRVFGLPPGADFPKVLVAGLVERHKTLPPEALARVTLVVNTRRMARRIRALFDAGPARLLPKIQLLTDLGKGPETADIPAAVSPLQRRLELTQLVSGLLDREPDLAPRAALYDLADSLASLMDEMQGEGVPPEAIAKLDVGDQSGHWARSLQFLQIVQTFFGPSDHALDAEARQRLVVERLAKVWAATPPAAPVILAGSTGSRGTTLALMQAVAQLPQGALILPGFDFEMPVSGWHDLSNAMTAEDHPQFR
;
A
#
# COMPACT_ATOMS: atom_id res chain seq x y z
N MET A 1 -17.72 19.42 2.46
CA MET A 1 -16.35 19.93 2.69
C MET A 1 -15.68 20.34 1.38
N PHE A 2 -15.75 19.54 0.37
CA PHE A 2 -15.19 19.88 -0.93
C PHE A 2 -16.29 20.33 -1.88
N GLU A 3 -16.08 21.45 -2.55
CA GLU A 3 -16.94 21.87 -3.65
C GLU A 3 -16.76 20.96 -4.87
N PRO A 4 -17.79 20.74 -5.68
CA PRO A 4 -17.65 19.99 -6.92
C PRO A 4 -16.59 20.62 -7.82
N VAL A 5 -15.59 19.84 -8.21
CA VAL A 5 -14.54 20.28 -9.15
C VAL A 5 -14.29 19.17 -10.16
N THR A 6 -13.88 19.56 -11.36
CA THR A 6 -13.54 18.62 -12.43
C THR A 6 -12.11 18.06 -12.31
N LYS A 7 -11.28 18.69 -11.47
CA LYS A 7 -9.88 18.27 -11.28
C LYS A 7 -9.75 17.40 -10.03
N LEU A 8 -8.80 16.48 -10.04
CA LEU A 8 -8.44 15.69 -8.88
C LEU A 8 -7.92 16.60 -7.76
N ARG A 9 -8.26 16.28 -6.51
CA ARG A 9 -7.79 17.04 -5.34
C ARG A 9 -6.54 16.40 -4.79
N VAL A 10 -5.41 16.80 -5.36
CA VAL A 10 -4.09 16.40 -4.91
C VAL A 10 -3.37 17.63 -4.36
N PHE A 11 -2.95 17.54 -3.11
CA PHE A 11 -2.24 18.58 -2.39
C PHE A 11 -0.86 18.06 -2.02
N GLY A 12 0.17 18.86 -2.20
CA GLY A 12 1.54 18.54 -1.79
C GLY A 12 1.99 19.40 -0.61
N LEU A 13 2.86 18.87 0.22
CA LEU A 13 3.62 19.65 1.20
C LEU A 13 5.11 19.54 0.86
N PRO A 14 5.86 20.66 0.95
CA PRO A 14 7.28 20.65 0.57
C PRO A 14 8.11 19.75 1.51
N PRO A 15 9.30 19.31 1.05
CA PRO A 15 10.26 18.63 1.91
C PRO A 15 10.58 19.47 3.16
N GLY A 16 10.77 18.80 4.30
CA GLY A 16 11.07 19.46 5.58
C GLY A 16 9.88 20.06 6.33
N ALA A 17 8.68 20.10 5.74
CA ALA A 17 7.47 20.51 6.45
C ALA A 17 7.12 19.51 7.57
N ASP A 18 6.66 20.01 8.74
CA ASP A 18 6.01 19.17 9.76
C ASP A 18 4.64 18.72 9.22
N PHE A 19 4.67 17.67 8.39
CA PHE A 19 3.51 17.17 7.65
C PHE A 19 2.27 16.97 8.54
N PRO A 20 2.32 16.27 9.69
CA PRO A 20 1.15 16.10 10.55
C PRO A 20 0.60 17.43 11.08
N LYS A 21 1.47 18.37 11.43
CA LYS A 21 1.07 19.69 11.94
C LYS A 21 0.34 20.51 10.89
N VAL A 22 0.88 20.58 9.68
CA VAL A 22 0.25 21.31 8.56
C VAL A 22 -1.05 20.65 8.14
N LEU A 23 -1.11 19.31 8.09
CA LEU A 23 -2.33 18.56 7.82
C LEU A 23 -3.44 18.88 8.82
N VAL A 24 -3.14 18.84 10.12
CA VAL A 24 -4.11 19.13 11.17
C VAL A 24 -4.57 20.59 11.08
N ALA A 25 -3.65 21.54 10.90
CA ALA A 25 -4.00 22.95 10.73
C ALA A 25 -4.91 23.17 9.52
N GLY A 26 -4.62 22.55 8.38
CA GLY A 26 -5.45 22.63 7.17
C GLY A 26 -6.84 22.02 7.35
N LEU A 27 -6.94 20.88 8.05
CA LEU A 27 -8.23 20.27 8.38
C LEU A 27 -9.08 21.18 9.28
N VAL A 28 -8.46 21.73 10.32
CA VAL A 28 -9.12 22.64 11.26
C VAL A 28 -9.63 23.89 10.54
N GLU A 29 -8.79 24.52 9.75
CA GLU A 29 -9.16 25.75 9.02
C GLU A 29 -10.31 25.50 8.04
N ARG A 30 -10.28 24.39 7.29
CA ARG A 30 -11.36 24.04 6.36
C ARG A 30 -12.69 23.71 7.03
N HIS A 31 -12.69 23.37 8.31
CA HIS A 31 -13.90 23.07 9.08
C HIS A 31 -14.33 24.21 9.98
N LYS A 32 -13.63 25.34 9.98
CA LYS A 32 -13.85 26.47 10.89
C LYS A 32 -15.29 27.04 10.83
N THR A 33 -15.87 27.05 9.63
CA THR A 33 -17.24 27.58 9.39
C THR A 33 -18.31 26.50 9.29
N LEU A 34 -17.91 25.23 9.40
CA LEU A 34 -18.79 24.06 9.29
C LEU A 34 -19.29 23.66 10.71
N PRO A 35 -20.41 22.91 10.78
CA PRO A 35 -20.87 22.36 12.04
C PRO A 35 -19.82 21.48 12.70
N PRO A 36 -19.73 21.40 14.04
CA PRO A 36 -18.66 20.66 14.74
C PRO A 36 -18.53 19.18 14.33
N GLU A 37 -19.65 18.53 14.01
CA GLU A 37 -19.70 17.14 13.56
C GLU A 37 -19.14 16.93 12.14
N ALA A 38 -18.97 17.98 11.35
CA ALA A 38 -18.47 17.86 9.98
C ALA A 38 -17.06 17.27 9.94
N LEU A 39 -16.20 17.61 10.91
CA LEU A 39 -14.86 17.05 11.04
C LEU A 39 -14.90 15.56 11.41
N ALA A 40 -15.84 15.15 12.28
CA ALA A 40 -15.99 13.76 12.70
C ALA A 40 -16.46 12.81 11.57
N ARG A 41 -17.06 13.36 10.52
CA ARG A 41 -17.47 12.60 9.34
C ARG A 41 -16.31 12.32 8.38
N VAL A 42 -15.20 13.07 8.50
CA VAL A 42 -14.01 12.85 7.65
C VAL A 42 -13.35 11.52 7.99
N THR A 43 -13.14 10.70 6.99
CA THR A 43 -12.26 9.53 7.09
C THR A 43 -10.84 9.94 6.65
N LEU A 44 -9.91 9.91 7.59
CA LEU A 44 -8.50 10.23 7.35
C LEU A 44 -7.68 8.96 7.35
N VAL A 45 -7.25 8.52 6.18
CA VAL A 45 -6.41 7.34 5.98
C VAL A 45 -4.95 7.76 6.02
N VAL A 46 -4.16 7.11 6.86
CA VAL A 46 -2.73 7.38 7.03
C VAL A 46 -1.91 6.09 6.94
N ASN A 47 -0.64 6.22 6.59
CA ASN A 47 0.23 5.08 6.32
C ASN A 47 0.79 4.40 7.58
N THR A 48 0.95 5.10 8.71
CA THR A 48 1.59 4.55 9.90
C THR A 48 0.87 4.85 11.21
N ARG A 49 1.00 3.93 12.18
CA ARG A 49 0.51 4.14 13.55
C ARG A 49 1.18 5.34 14.23
N ARG A 50 2.43 5.64 13.89
CA ARG A 50 3.15 6.82 14.41
C ARG A 50 2.48 8.09 13.93
N MET A 51 2.16 8.20 12.63
CA MET A 51 1.43 9.30 12.05
C MET A 51 0.06 9.49 12.72
N ALA A 52 -0.72 8.41 12.85
CA ALA A 52 -2.03 8.44 13.49
C ALA A 52 -1.95 8.96 14.94
N ARG A 53 -0.96 8.50 15.73
CA ARG A 53 -0.74 8.99 17.09
C ARG A 53 -0.34 10.46 17.14
N ARG A 54 0.57 10.88 16.25
CA ARG A 54 1.01 12.29 16.17
C ARG A 54 -0.15 13.22 15.82
N ILE A 55 -1.00 12.82 14.85
CA ILE A 55 -2.19 13.59 14.48
C ILE A 55 -3.16 13.74 15.68
N ARG A 56 -3.45 12.65 16.42
CA ARG A 56 -4.29 12.73 17.63
C ARG A 56 -3.68 13.67 18.66
N ALA A 57 -2.40 13.54 18.96
CA ALA A 57 -1.72 14.41 19.91
C ALA A 57 -1.78 15.91 19.51
N LEU A 58 -1.72 16.21 18.22
CA LEU A 58 -1.88 17.58 17.73
C LEU A 58 -3.30 18.12 17.90
N PHE A 59 -4.32 17.28 17.73
CA PHE A 59 -5.70 17.66 18.04
C PHE A 59 -5.91 17.86 19.54
N ASP A 60 -5.35 16.98 20.37
CA ASP A 60 -5.47 17.03 21.84
C ASP A 60 -4.78 18.27 22.43
N ALA A 61 -3.73 18.76 21.78
CA ALA A 61 -3.06 20.00 22.18
C ALA A 61 -3.85 21.29 21.84
N GLY A 62 -4.92 21.17 21.05
CA GLY A 62 -5.78 22.29 20.66
C GLY A 62 -7.08 22.36 21.46
N PRO A 63 -8.00 23.27 21.08
CA PRO A 63 -9.33 23.32 21.67
C PRO A 63 -10.11 22.01 21.46
N ALA A 64 -10.97 21.67 22.42
CA ALA A 64 -11.83 20.48 22.35
C ALA A 64 -12.67 20.47 21.08
N ARG A 65 -12.64 19.35 20.35
CA ARG A 65 -13.38 19.14 19.10
C ARG A 65 -13.60 17.66 18.81
N LEU A 66 -14.58 17.38 17.98
CA LEU A 66 -14.77 16.04 17.44
C LEU A 66 -13.65 15.74 16.43
N LEU A 67 -13.03 14.55 16.55
CA LEU A 67 -11.91 14.15 15.70
C LEU A 67 -12.39 13.46 14.42
N PRO A 68 -11.63 13.54 13.33
CA PRO A 68 -11.87 12.71 12.15
C PRO A 68 -11.67 11.23 12.50
N LYS A 69 -12.25 10.34 11.70
CA LYS A 69 -11.99 8.90 11.77
C LYS A 69 -10.59 8.61 11.23
N ILE A 70 -9.60 8.56 12.12
CA ILE A 70 -8.20 8.28 11.74
C ILE A 70 -8.03 6.77 11.64
N GLN A 71 -7.76 6.28 10.44
CA GLN A 71 -7.59 4.87 10.11
C GLN A 71 -6.23 4.62 9.46
N LEU A 72 -5.67 3.44 9.68
CA LEU A 72 -4.54 2.98 8.89
C LEU A 72 -5.05 2.39 7.57
N LEU A 73 -4.17 2.41 6.56
CA LEU A 73 -4.43 1.73 5.30
C LEU A 73 -4.79 0.25 5.53
N THR A 74 -4.10 -0.41 6.45
CA THR A 74 -4.36 -1.81 6.86
C THR A 74 -5.69 -2.03 7.62
N ASP A 75 -6.33 -0.97 8.11
CA ASP A 75 -7.60 -1.07 8.82
C ASP A 75 -8.82 -0.99 7.88
N LEU A 76 -8.63 -0.63 6.61
CA LEU A 76 -9.70 -0.50 5.62
C LEU A 76 -10.48 -1.81 5.41
N GLY A 77 -9.82 -2.95 5.58
CA GLY A 77 -10.44 -4.27 5.49
C GLY A 77 -11.34 -4.66 6.67
N LYS A 78 -11.64 -3.74 7.58
CA LYS A 78 -12.54 -3.95 8.73
C LYS A 78 -13.93 -3.36 8.51
N GLY A 79 -14.16 -2.73 7.36
CA GLY A 79 -15.44 -2.14 7.01
C GLY A 79 -16.47 -3.16 6.53
N PRO A 80 -17.76 -2.78 6.51
CA PRO A 80 -18.84 -3.66 6.05
C PRO A 80 -18.68 -4.07 4.58
N GLU A 81 -18.08 -3.22 3.74
CA GLU A 81 -17.88 -3.45 2.30
C GLU A 81 -16.89 -4.59 2.02
N THR A 82 -16.14 -5.00 3.04
CA THR A 82 -15.06 -6.00 2.94
C THR A 82 -15.20 -7.12 3.97
N ALA A 83 -16.35 -7.21 4.63
CA ALA A 83 -16.61 -8.18 5.71
C ALA A 83 -16.60 -9.65 5.24
N ASP A 84 -16.88 -9.87 3.96
CA ASP A 84 -16.85 -11.18 3.30
C ASP A 84 -15.43 -11.63 2.89
N ILE A 85 -14.45 -10.74 2.93
CA ILE A 85 -13.07 -11.09 2.59
C ILE A 85 -12.43 -11.84 3.77
N PRO A 86 -11.99 -13.10 3.57
CA PRO A 86 -11.42 -13.90 4.64
C PRO A 86 -10.24 -13.20 5.34
N ALA A 87 -10.01 -13.57 6.59
CA ALA A 87 -8.81 -13.13 7.30
C ALA A 87 -7.55 -13.71 6.63
N ALA A 88 -6.47 -12.94 6.66
CA ALA A 88 -5.19 -13.45 6.21
C ALA A 88 -4.66 -14.53 7.15
N VAL A 89 -3.84 -15.45 6.63
CA VAL A 89 -3.08 -16.39 7.43
C VAL A 89 -2.16 -15.65 8.41
N SER A 90 -1.90 -16.28 9.56
CA SER A 90 -0.96 -15.69 10.50
C SER A 90 0.46 -15.70 9.91
N PRO A 91 1.31 -14.69 10.19
CA PRO A 91 2.69 -14.67 9.71
C PRO A 91 3.49 -15.92 10.11
N LEU A 92 3.24 -16.48 11.29
CA LEU A 92 3.88 -17.70 11.74
C LEU A 92 3.46 -18.92 10.91
N GLN A 93 2.16 -19.08 10.67
CA GLN A 93 1.64 -20.18 9.84
C GLN A 93 2.25 -20.12 8.45
N ARG A 94 2.21 -18.95 7.81
CA ARG A 94 2.81 -18.73 6.50
C ARG A 94 4.30 -19.09 6.46
N ARG A 95 5.06 -18.63 7.47
CA ARG A 95 6.48 -18.94 7.57
C ARG A 95 6.73 -20.44 7.67
N LEU A 96 5.94 -21.16 8.47
CA LEU A 96 6.07 -22.61 8.61
C LEU A 96 5.74 -23.34 7.31
N GLU A 97 4.66 -22.96 6.62
CA GLU A 97 4.28 -23.52 5.33
C GLU A 97 5.36 -23.31 4.28
N LEU A 98 5.90 -22.09 4.15
CA LEU A 98 7.01 -21.80 3.23
C LEU A 98 8.28 -22.56 3.61
N THR A 99 8.58 -22.68 4.91
CA THR A 99 9.73 -23.48 5.39
C THR A 99 9.58 -24.95 4.99
N GLN A 100 8.41 -25.55 5.10
CA GLN A 100 8.16 -26.93 4.68
C GLN A 100 8.35 -27.10 3.17
N LEU A 101 7.89 -26.16 2.37
CA LEU A 101 8.04 -26.20 0.91
C LEU A 101 9.50 -26.08 0.50
N VAL A 102 10.22 -25.10 1.05
CA VAL A 102 11.66 -24.92 0.78
C VAL A 102 12.43 -26.17 1.25
N SER A 103 12.07 -26.76 2.40
CA SER A 103 12.68 -28.02 2.85
C SER A 103 12.48 -29.13 1.83
N GLY A 104 11.24 -29.32 1.34
CA GLY A 104 10.95 -30.34 0.33
C GLY A 104 11.63 -30.09 -1.02
N LEU A 105 11.92 -28.82 -1.35
CA LEU A 105 12.74 -28.50 -2.53
C LEU A 105 14.19 -28.87 -2.30
N LEU A 106 14.79 -28.49 -1.18
CA LEU A 106 16.18 -28.81 -0.84
C LEU A 106 16.43 -30.32 -0.70
N ASP A 107 15.40 -31.09 -0.34
CA ASP A 107 15.50 -32.56 -0.34
C ASP A 107 15.60 -33.15 -1.75
N ARG A 108 14.96 -32.52 -2.73
CA ARG A 108 14.98 -32.94 -4.14
C ARG A 108 16.18 -32.37 -4.91
N GLU A 109 16.60 -31.17 -4.54
CA GLU A 109 17.68 -30.41 -5.19
C GLU A 109 18.72 -29.96 -4.14
N PRO A 110 19.55 -30.92 -3.61
CA PRO A 110 20.49 -30.59 -2.51
C PRO A 110 21.56 -29.56 -2.89
N ASP A 111 21.86 -29.46 -4.19
CA ASP A 111 22.85 -28.52 -4.73
C ASP A 111 22.35 -27.10 -4.86
N LEU A 112 21.04 -26.87 -4.63
CA LEU A 112 20.42 -25.55 -4.75
C LEU A 112 20.95 -24.60 -3.66
N ALA A 113 20.97 -25.07 -2.40
CA ALA A 113 21.51 -24.32 -1.27
C ALA A 113 21.76 -25.25 -0.06
N PRO A 114 22.66 -24.87 0.85
CA PRO A 114 22.88 -25.62 2.07
C PRO A 114 21.64 -25.59 2.98
N ARG A 115 21.35 -26.70 3.66
CA ARG A 115 20.19 -26.80 4.57
C ARG A 115 20.20 -25.75 5.69
N ALA A 116 21.36 -25.23 6.07
CA ALA A 116 21.48 -24.15 7.04
C ALA A 116 20.78 -22.86 6.58
N ALA A 117 20.62 -22.64 5.28
CA ALA A 117 19.94 -21.47 4.70
C ALA A 117 18.40 -21.61 4.62
N LEU A 118 17.82 -22.71 5.10
CA LEU A 118 16.39 -23.03 4.96
C LEU A 118 15.47 -21.90 5.39
N TYR A 119 15.70 -21.34 6.57
CA TYR A 119 14.83 -20.27 7.11
C TYR A 119 15.04 -18.94 6.39
N ASP A 120 16.27 -18.61 6.03
CA ASP A 120 16.58 -17.38 5.29
C ASP A 120 15.97 -17.42 3.88
N LEU A 121 15.98 -18.59 3.24
CA LEU A 121 15.32 -18.80 1.95
C LEU A 121 13.80 -18.70 2.06
N ALA A 122 13.20 -19.26 3.11
CA ALA A 122 11.75 -19.14 3.35
C ALA A 122 11.34 -17.69 3.62
N ASP A 123 12.12 -16.93 4.38
CA ASP A 123 11.86 -15.51 4.66
C ASP A 123 12.07 -14.65 3.39
N SER A 124 13.07 -14.95 2.58
CA SER A 124 13.30 -14.28 1.28
C SER A 124 12.16 -14.55 0.30
N LEU A 125 11.67 -15.80 0.25
CA LEU A 125 10.52 -16.17 -0.56
C LEU A 125 9.26 -15.44 -0.10
N ALA A 126 9.01 -15.39 1.21
CA ALA A 126 7.90 -14.64 1.77
C ALA A 126 7.94 -13.17 1.37
N SER A 127 9.11 -12.53 1.44
CA SER A 127 9.30 -11.14 1.06
C SER A 127 9.03 -10.90 -0.43
N LEU A 128 9.53 -11.79 -1.30
CA LEU A 128 9.27 -11.71 -2.75
C LEU A 128 7.77 -11.86 -3.05
N MET A 129 7.09 -12.81 -2.40
CA MET A 129 5.64 -12.99 -2.55
C MET A 129 4.88 -11.74 -2.12
N ASP A 130 5.25 -11.13 -0.99
CA ASP A 130 4.63 -9.87 -0.51
C ASP A 130 4.79 -8.75 -1.53
N GLU A 131 5.98 -8.61 -2.12
CA GLU A 131 6.26 -7.63 -3.15
C GLU A 131 5.41 -7.85 -4.40
N MET A 132 5.40 -9.07 -4.92
CA MET A 132 4.61 -9.43 -6.10
C MET A 132 3.11 -9.20 -5.88
N GLN A 133 2.58 -9.64 -4.74
CA GLN A 133 1.17 -9.45 -4.39
C GLN A 133 0.81 -7.98 -4.21
N GLY A 134 1.67 -7.23 -3.54
CA GLY A 134 1.51 -5.78 -3.35
C GLY A 134 1.52 -5.00 -4.67
N GLU A 135 2.39 -5.37 -5.60
CA GLU A 135 2.48 -4.76 -6.93
C GLU A 135 1.44 -5.34 -7.92
N GLY A 136 0.81 -6.45 -7.58
CA GLY A 136 -0.16 -7.14 -8.46
C GLY A 136 0.51 -7.84 -9.64
N VAL A 137 1.74 -8.27 -9.46
CA VAL A 137 2.48 -9.05 -10.44
C VAL A 137 2.01 -10.50 -10.38
N PRO A 138 1.43 -11.04 -11.45
CA PRO A 138 0.97 -12.42 -11.46
C PRO A 138 2.17 -13.38 -11.54
N PRO A 139 2.07 -14.60 -10.98
CA PRO A 139 3.16 -15.58 -10.96
C PRO A 139 3.71 -15.90 -12.36
N GLU A 140 2.84 -15.88 -13.38
CA GLU A 140 3.20 -16.17 -14.76
C GLU A 140 4.15 -15.09 -15.35
N ALA A 141 4.22 -13.91 -14.76
CA ALA A 141 5.17 -12.89 -15.17
C ALA A 141 6.62 -13.31 -14.90
N ILE A 142 6.86 -14.08 -13.82
CA ILE A 142 8.17 -14.62 -13.49
C ILE A 142 8.66 -15.59 -14.58
N ALA A 143 7.76 -16.43 -15.09
CA ALA A 143 8.09 -17.40 -16.14
C ALA A 143 8.45 -16.73 -17.49
N LYS A 144 8.08 -15.47 -17.66
CA LYS A 144 8.34 -14.69 -18.89
C LYS A 144 9.60 -13.82 -18.79
N LEU A 145 10.27 -13.82 -17.64
CA LEU A 145 11.55 -13.10 -17.51
C LEU A 145 12.57 -13.75 -18.42
N ASP A 146 13.07 -12.97 -19.37
CA ASP A 146 14.18 -13.40 -20.25
C ASP A 146 15.47 -13.38 -19.42
N VAL A 147 15.94 -14.59 -19.09
CA VAL A 147 17.14 -14.80 -18.28
C VAL A 147 18.29 -15.36 -19.13
N GLY A 148 18.20 -15.21 -20.44
CA GLY A 148 19.10 -15.84 -21.44
C GLY A 148 20.58 -15.49 -21.31
N ASP A 149 20.97 -14.49 -20.53
CA ASP A 149 22.35 -13.99 -20.46
C ASP A 149 22.99 -14.11 -19.07
N GLN A 150 22.38 -14.81 -18.13
CA GLN A 150 22.91 -14.91 -16.77
C GLN A 150 23.16 -16.37 -16.34
N SER A 151 24.35 -16.58 -15.76
CA SER A 151 24.95 -17.81 -15.24
C SER A 151 23.98 -18.77 -14.53
N GLY A 152 24.40 -20.07 -14.35
CA GLY A 152 23.64 -21.13 -13.66
C GLY A 152 23.05 -20.83 -12.28
N HIS A 153 23.31 -19.65 -11.73
CA HIS A 153 22.66 -19.11 -10.54
C HIS A 153 21.18 -18.77 -10.81
N TRP A 154 20.84 -18.27 -12.00
CA TRP A 154 19.48 -17.93 -12.39
C TRP A 154 18.58 -19.14 -12.63
N ALA A 155 19.11 -20.21 -13.20
CA ALA A 155 18.34 -21.45 -13.37
C ALA A 155 17.88 -22.01 -12.01
N ARG A 156 18.75 -21.92 -11.00
CA ARG A 156 18.42 -22.29 -9.60
C ARG A 156 17.39 -21.37 -8.98
N SER A 157 17.49 -20.06 -9.21
CA SER A 157 16.51 -19.08 -8.74
C SER A 157 15.14 -19.28 -9.39
N LEU A 158 15.07 -19.67 -10.66
CA LEU A 158 13.82 -20.00 -11.35
C LEU A 158 13.13 -21.24 -10.76
N GLN A 159 13.86 -22.29 -10.41
CA GLN A 159 13.29 -23.46 -9.71
C GLN A 159 12.70 -23.04 -8.36
N PHE A 160 13.39 -22.17 -7.62
CA PHE A 160 12.89 -21.61 -6.37
C PHE A 160 11.61 -20.78 -6.58
N LEU A 161 11.54 -20.00 -7.66
CA LEU A 161 10.37 -19.21 -8.02
C LEU A 161 9.18 -20.06 -8.50
N GLN A 162 9.40 -21.28 -9.02
CA GLN A 162 8.32 -22.20 -9.37
C GLN A 162 7.49 -22.64 -8.15
N ILE A 163 8.06 -22.65 -6.95
CA ILE A 163 7.29 -22.84 -5.71
C ILE A 163 6.24 -21.74 -5.57
N VAL A 164 6.57 -20.51 -5.90
CA VAL A 164 5.66 -19.36 -5.87
C VAL A 164 4.42 -19.63 -6.71
N GLN A 165 4.56 -20.21 -7.89
CA GLN A 165 3.44 -20.52 -8.78
C GLN A 165 2.43 -21.50 -8.15
N THR A 166 2.93 -22.47 -7.38
CA THR A 166 2.07 -23.45 -6.68
C THR A 166 1.22 -22.79 -5.60
N PHE A 167 1.75 -21.74 -4.96
CA PHE A 167 1.05 -20.99 -3.90
C PHE A 167 0.08 -19.93 -4.41
N PHE A 168 0.32 -19.38 -5.59
CA PHE A 168 -0.56 -18.39 -6.22
C PHE A 168 -1.69 -19.00 -7.05
N GLY A 169 -1.74 -20.33 -7.19
CA GLY A 169 -2.81 -21.01 -7.91
C GLY A 169 -4.17 -20.75 -7.24
N PRO A 170 -5.30 -20.98 -7.95
CA PRO A 170 -6.66 -20.78 -7.45
C PRO A 170 -7.06 -21.87 -6.44
N SER A 171 -6.20 -22.21 -5.52
CA SER A 171 -6.42 -23.23 -4.52
C SER A 171 -6.95 -22.63 -3.22
N ASP A 172 -7.61 -23.48 -2.41
CA ASP A 172 -8.21 -23.22 -1.10
C ASP A 172 -7.23 -22.67 -0.02
N HIS A 173 -6.13 -22.08 -0.41
CA HIS A 173 -5.17 -21.48 0.51
C HIS A 173 -5.69 -20.14 0.99
N ALA A 174 -5.67 -19.93 2.29
CA ALA A 174 -6.02 -18.67 2.89
C ALA A 174 -5.05 -17.57 2.42
N LEU A 175 -5.59 -16.37 2.19
CA LEU A 175 -4.85 -15.24 1.63
C LEU A 175 -3.70 -14.80 2.54
N ASP A 176 -2.59 -14.43 1.96
CA ASP A 176 -1.54 -13.68 2.63
C ASP A 176 -1.99 -12.26 2.97
N ALA A 177 -1.29 -11.59 3.86
CA ALA A 177 -1.65 -10.25 4.32
C ALA A 177 -1.66 -9.22 3.18
N GLU A 178 -0.66 -9.25 2.28
CA GLU A 178 -0.57 -8.33 1.14
C GLU A 178 -1.61 -8.65 0.06
N ALA A 179 -1.82 -9.93 -0.25
CA ALA A 179 -2.88 -10.34 -1.17
C ALA A 179 -4.26 -9.92 -0.66
N ARG A 180 -4.52 -10.13 0.63
CA ARG A 180 -5.77 -9.67 1.26
C ARG A 180 -5.91 -8.16 1.19
N GLN A 181 -4.84 -7.41 1.50
CA GLN A 181 -4.86 -5.95 1.46
C GLN A 181 -5.16 -5.43 0.05
N ARG A 182 -4.58 -6.06 -0.98
CA ARG A 182 -4.86 -5.74 -2.36
C ARG A 182 -6.32 -6.01 -2.72
N LEU A 183 -6.83 -7.17 -2.36
CA LEU A 183 -8.24 -7.52 -2.60
C LEU A 183 -9.22 -6.55 -1.91
N VAL A 184 -8.88 -6.11 -0.69
CA VAL A 184 -9.63 -5.07 0.04
C VAL A 184 -9.67 -3.77 -0.76
N VAL A 185 -8.51 -3.31 -1.24
CA VAL A 185 -8.43 -2.05 -2.01
C VAL A 185 -9.20 -2.16 -3.33
N GLU A 186 -9.07 -3.27 -4.05
CA GLU A 186 -9.79 -3.51 -5.30
C GLU A 186 -11.32 -3.57 -5.08
N ARG A 187 -11.76 -4.18 -3.98
CA ARG A 187 -13.17 -4.21 -3.60
C ARG A 187 -13.68 -2.81 -3.27
N LEU A 188 -12.95 -2.05 -2.46
CA LEU A 188 -13.32 -0.68 -2.12
C LEU A 188 -13.38 0.21 -3.36
N ALA A 189 -12.41 0.11 -4.26
CA ALA A 189 -12.42 0.87 -5.52
C ALA A 189 -13.68 0.58 -6.35
N LYS A 190 -14.10 -0.68 -6.46
CA LYS A 190 -15.33 -1.07 -7.17
C LYS A 190 -16.59 -0.55 -6.48
N VAL A 191 -16.67 -0.68 -5.15
CA VAL A 191 -17.82 -0.19 -4.37
C VAL A 191 -17.93 1.32 -4.45
N TRP A 192 -16.82 2.03 -4.30
CA TRP A 192 -16.79 3.49 -4.35
C TRP A 192 -17.05 4.06 -5.75
N ALA A 193 -16.69 3.34 -6.81
CA ALA A 193 -17.06 3.72 -8.17
C ALA A 193 -18.58 3.64 -8.41
N ALA A 194 -19.25 2.64 -7.81
CA ALA A 194 -20.71 2.46 -7.93
C ALA A 194 -21.47 3.34 -6.94
N THR A 195 -20.98 3.47 -5.70
CA THR A 195 -21.64 4.19 -4.60
C THR A 195 -20.59 4.97 -3.81
N PRO A 196 -20.21 6.16 -4.29
CA PRO A 196 -19.18 6.95 -3.63
C PRO A 196 -19.63 7.41 -2.23
N PRO A 197 -18.73 7.40 -1.24
CA PRO A 197 -19.00 7.94 0.09
C PRO A 197 -19.44 9.39 0.04
N ALA A 198 -20.55 9.70 0.72
CA ALA A 198 -21.01 11.09 0.86
C ALA A 198 -20.10 11.95 1.75
N ALA A 199 -19.43 11.31 2.71
CA ALA A 199 -18.47 11.94 3.60
C ALA A 199 -17.07 12.00 3.00
N PRO A 200 -16.24 12.99 3.38
CA PRO A 200 -14.88 13.11 2.84
C PRO A 200 -13.98 11.94 3.21
N VAL A 201 -13.22 11.45 2.22
CA VAL A 201 -12.15 10.48 2.37
C VAL A 201 -10.83 11.13 1.98
N ILE A 202 -9.93 11.26 2.93
CA ILE A 202 -8.63 11.91 2.73
C ILE A 202 -7.54 10.87 2.97
N LEU A 203 -6.68 10.65 1.99
CA LEU A 203 -5.49 9.84 2.15
C LEU A 203 -4.26 10.74 2.27
N ALA A 204 -3.52 10.60 3.36
CA ALA A 204 -2.45 11.52 3.71
C ALA A 204 -1.16 10.81 4.13
N GLY A 205 -0.02 11.33 3.66
CA GLY A 205 1.30 10.91 4.09
C GLY A 205 1.84 9.66 3.40
N SER A 206 1.26 9.27 2.25
CA SER A 206 1.80 8.21 1.39
C SER A 206 2.26 8.79 0.06
N THR A 207 3.30 8.20 -0.51
CA THR A 207 3.84 8.55 -1.84
C THR A 207 3.31 7.63 -2.94
N GLY A 208 2.61 6.54 -2.58
CA GLY A 208 2.13 5.57 -3.57
C GLY A 208 3.20 4.61 -4.09
N SER A 209 4.34 4.51 -3.41
CA SER A 209 5.48 3.68 -3.82
C SER A 209 5.20 2.17 -3.88
N ARG A 210 4.07 1.70 -3.38
CA ARG A 210 3.58 0.31 -3.50
C ARG A 210 2.30 0.27 -4.32
N GLY A 211 2.18 -0.69 -5.24
CA GLY A 211 1.06 -0.79 -6.18
C GLY A 211 -0.32 -0.83 -5.51
N THR A 212 -0.48 -1.56 -4.41
CA THR A 212 -1.74 -1.57 -3.63
C THR A 212 -2.06 -0.18 -3.07
N THR A 213 -1.06 0.54 -2.55
CA THR A 213 -1.25 1.91 -2.04
C THR A 213 -1.58 2.88 -3.17
N LEU A 214 -0.90 2.77 -4.31
CA LEU A 214 -1.18 3.57 -5.50
C LEU A 214 -2.61 3.34 -6.00
N ALA A 215 -3.06 2.10 -6.07
CA ALA A 215 -4.43 1.77 -6.45
C ALA A 215 -5.47 2.42 -5.52
N LEU A 216 -5.22 2.42 -4.20
CA LEU A 216 -6.06 3.12 -3.24
C LEU A 216 -6.04 4.64 -3.46
N MET A 217 -4.85 5.21 -3.69
CA MET A 217 -4.73 6.65 -3.97
C MET A 217 -5.53 7.04 -5.21
N GLN A 218 -5.45 6.27 -6.27
CA GLN A 218 -6.22 6.48 -7.49
C GLN A 218 -7.74 6.41 -7.23
N ALA A 219 -8.19 5.41 -6.46
CA ALA A 219 -9.59 5.28 -6.08
C ALA A 219 -10.08 6.48 -5.26
N VAL A 220 -9.30 6.92 -4.25
CA VAL A 220 -9.65 8.09 -3.42
C VAL A 220 -9.64 9.38 -4.23
N ALA A 221 -8.67 9.56 -5.14
CA ALA A 221 -8.58 10.77 -5.96
C ALA A 221 -9.81 10.98 -6.85
N GLN A 222 -10.45 9.89 -7.29
CA GLN A 222 -11.64 9.94 -8.15
C GLN A 222 -12.94 10.18 -7.38
N LEU A 223 -12.93 10.09 -6.04
CA LEU A 223 -14.13 10.32 -5.24
C LEU A 223 -14.60 11.77 -5.32
N PRO A 224 -15.92 12.04 -5.39
CA PRO A 224 -16.48 13.39 -5.33
C PRO A 224 -16.06 14.16 -4.06
N GLN A 225 -15.85 13.46 -2.94
CA GLN A 225 -15.36 13.99 -1.69
C GLN A 225 -13.99 13.40 -1.30
N GLY A 226 -13.19 13.00 -2.29
CA GLY A 226 -11.83 12.47 -2.08
C GLY A 226 -10.76 13.55 -2.14
N ALA A 227 -9.66 13.33 -1.42
CA ALA A 227 -8.45 14.15 -1.53
C ALA A 227 -7.20 13.35 -1.17
N LEU A 228 -6.09 13.66 -1.84
CA LEU A 228 -4.75 13.15 -1.52
C LEU A 228 -3.91 14.29 -0.96
N ILE A 229 -3.10 13.98 0.05
CA ILE A 229 -2.12 14.93 0.61
C ILE A 229 -0.76 14.25 0.65
N LEU A 230 0.11 14.67 -0.25
CA LEU A 230 1.42 14.08 -0.50
C LEU A 230 2.50 14.74 0.37
N PRO A 231 3.38 13.96 1.00
CA PRO A 231 4.54 14.50 1.71
C PRO A 231 5.69 14.75 0.73
N GLY A 232 6.55 15.71 1.05
CA GLY A 232 7.82 15.91 0.36
C GLY A 232 7.69 16.25 -1.13
N PHE A 233 6.61 16.94 -1.53
CA PHE A 233 6.42 17.33 -2.93
C PHE A 233 7.35 18.47 -3.31
N ASP A 234 8.12 18.26 -4.38
CA ASP A 234 9.03 19.27 -4.91
C ASP A 234 8.31 20.21 -5.89
N PHE A 235 7.97 21.40 -5.41
CA PHE A 235 7.30 22.43 -6.21
C PHE A 235 8.24 23.15 -7.16
N GLU A 236 9.56 23.03 -6.97
CA GLU A 236 10.57 23.71 -7.79
C GLU A 236 11.06 22.84 -8.94
N MET A 237 10.75 21.53 -8.91
CA MET A 237 11.13 20.61 -9.97
C MET A 237 10.45 21.00 -11.29
N PRO A 238 11.22 21.20 -12.36
CA PRO A 238 10.65 21.51 -13.69
C PRO A 238 9.86 20.31 -14.24
N VAL A 239 8.90 20.61 -15.13
CA VAL A 239 8.07 19.58 -15.77
C VAL A 239 8.89 18.51 -16.48
N SER A 240 10.03 18.89 -17.08
CA SER A 240 10.98 17.95 -17.68
C SER A 240 11.54 16.95 -16.66
N GLY A 241 11.89 17.42 -15.44
CA GLY A 241 12.36 16.55 -14.37
C GLY A 241 11.29 15.53 -13.94
N TRP A 242 10.02 15.95 -13.84
CA TRP A 242 8.91 15.03 -13.59
C TRP A 242 8.73 14.01 -14.70
N HIS A 243 8.92 14.42 -15.95
CA HIS A 243 8.86 13.53 -17.12
C HIS A 243 10.01 12.51 -17.08
N ASP A 244 11.21 12.95 -16.77
CA ASP A 244 12.39 12.09 -16.66
C ASP A 244 12.20 11.06 -15.54
N LEU A 245 11.68 11.48 -14.38
CA LEU A 245 11.31 10.57 -13.29
C LEU A 245 10.27 9.53 -13.71
N SER A 246 9.24 9.92 -14.46
CA SER A 246 8.18 8.99 -14.89
C SER A 246 8.69 7.91 -15.85
N ASN A 247 9.79 8.18 -16.57
CA ASN A 247 10.42 7.26 -17.50
C ASN A 247 11.67 6.56 -16.93
N ALA A 248 12.14 6.98 -15.75
CA ALA A 248 13.31 6.40 -15.11
C ALA A 248 13.00 5.01 -14.54
N MET A 249 13.88 4.06 -14.75
CA MET A 249 13.84 2.74 -14.09
C MET A 249 14.41 2.77 -12.67
N THR A 250 15.20 3.79 -12.36
CA THR A 250 15.85 3.98 -11.08
C THR A 250 15.87 5.48 -10.74
N ALA A 251 15.12 5.91 -9.72
CA ALA A 251 15.18 7.23 -9.14
C ALA A 251 14.75 7.14 -7.67
N GLU A 252 15.33 6.19 -6.96
CA GLU A 252 14.94 5.78 -5.61
C GLU A 252 15.14 6.87 -4.56
N ASP A 253 15.95 7.86 -4.86
CA ASP A 253 16.24 9.02 -4.01
C ASP A 253 15.12 10.07 -4.03
N HIS A 254 14.17 10.01 -4.99
CA HIS A 254 13.08 10.98 -5.06
C HIS A 254 11.77 10.42 -4.45
N PRO A 255 11.14 11.15 -3.49
CA PRO A 255 9.97 10.64 -2.75
C PRO A 255 8.70 10.45 -3.60
N GLN A 256 8.63 11.03 -4.80
CA GLN A 256 7.53 10.86 -5.75
C GLN A 256 7.97 10.12 -7.02
N PHE A 257 8.89 9.20 -6.91
CA PHE A 257 9.41 8.44 -8.04
C PHE A 257 8.34 7.65 -8.81
N ARG A 258 7.21 7.35 -8.22
CA ARG A 258 6.10 6.65 -8.89
C ARG A 258 4.84 7.48 -9.04
#